data_1cc4b0f8508986dd13582c844890603e
#
_entry.id   1cc4b0f8508986dd13582c844890603e
#
_cell.length_a   1.000
_cell.length_b   1.000
_cell.length_c   1.000
_cell.angle_alpha   90.00
_cell.angle_beta   90.00
_cell.angle_gamma   90.00
#
_symmetry.space_group_name_H-M   'P 1'
#
loop_
_entity.id
_entity.type
_entity.pdbx_description
1 polymer ?
#
loop_
_entity_poly.entity_id
_entity_poly.type
_entity_poly.pdbx_seq_one_letter_code
_entity_poly.pdbx_strand_id
1 'polypeptide(L)'
;GNGASELFLAVVHALKPRNIVIPVPSFYGYEYVAEAAGSYIKYVYLPEENGFRPGRELLQELTADTDMLFVANPNNPTGQLMGREYLQELLEHCRQQGITVVVDECFIEFCESGREQPKFLLGEIGQYENLLLARAFTKSFAMPGVRLGYLVCSNAELREKIRRQLPEWNLSVFAQRAGIACAE
;
A
#
# COMPACT_ATOMS: atom_id res chain seq x y z
N GLY A 1 2.25 -13.35 -1.66
CA GLY A 1 1.88 -13.23 -3.08
C GLY A 1 3.08 -13.04 -4.00
N ASN A 2 2.82 -13.09 -5.30
CA ASN A 2 3.84 -12.92 -6.35
C ASN A 2 4.23 -11.44 -6.54
N GLY A 3 4.88 -10.88 -5.54
CA GLY A 3 5.16 -9.46 -5.38
C GLY A 3 3.93 -8.69 -4.90
N ALA A 4 4.07 -7.38 -4.68
CA ALA A 4 2.98 -6.53 -4.21
C ALA A 4 1.85 -6.38 -5.23
N SER A 5 2.14 -6.45 -6.54
CA SER A 5 1.13 -6.24 -7.59
C SER A 5 0.01 -7.28 -7.57
N GLU A 6 0.33 -8.58 -7.33
CA GLU A 6 -0.70 -9.61 -7.15
C GLU A 6 -1.56 -9.31 -5.90
N LEU A 7 -0.93 -8.83 -4.84
CA LEU A 7 -1.64 -8.50 -3.61
C LEU A 7 -2.58 -7.29 -3.78
N PHE A 8 -2.17 -6.27 -4.52
CA PHE A 8 -3.05 -5.13 -4.86
C PHE A 8 -4.26 -5.59 -5.66
N LEU A 9 -4.06 -6.47 -6.64
CA LEU A 9 -5.16 -7.05 -7.40
C LEU A 9 -6.10 -7.87 -6.50
N ALA A 10 -5.54 -8.69 -5.60
CA ALA A 10 -6.33 -9.45 -4.64
C ALA A 10 -7.14 -8.55 -3.70
N VAL A 11 -6.58 -7.41 -3.26
CA VAL A 11 -7.26 -6.42 -2.43
C VAL A 11 -8.47 -5.82 -3.15
N VAL A 12 -8.31 -5.31 -4.36
CA VAL A 12 -9.43 -4.69 -5.09
C VAL A 12 -10.50 -5.71 -5.46
N HIS A 13 -10.15 -6.94 -5.77
CA HIS A 13 -11.11 -8.02 -6.04
C HIS A 13 -11.87 -8.46 -4.79
N ALA A 14 -11.20 -8.47 -3.62
CA ALA A 14 -11.83 -8.84 -2.35
C ALA A 14 -12.82 -7.78 -1.86
N LEU A 15 -12.46 -6.49 -2.00
CA LEU A 15 -13.21 -5.38 -1.43
C LEU A 15 -14.17 -4.72 -2.42
N LYS A 16 -13.89 -4.83 -3.72
CA LYS A 16 -14.69 -4.26 -4.81
C LYS A 16 -15.02 -2.78 -4.59
N PRO A 17 -14.00 -1.94 -4.32
CA PRO A 17 -14.21 -0.52 -4.10
C PRO A 17 -14.83 0.12 -5.35
N ARG A 18 -15.80 1.01 -5.18
CA ARG A 18 -16.40 1.77 -6.28
C ARG A 18 -15.54 2.98 -6.60
N ASN A 19 -15.09 3.68 -5.56
CA ASN A 19 -14.32 4.91 -5.67
C ASN A 19 -12.96 4.76 -5.02
N ILE A 20 -11.91 4.87 -5.82
CA ILE A 20 -10.53 4.80 -5.37
C ILE A 20 -9.88 6.16 -5.56
N VAL A 21 -9.21 6.67 -4.52
CA VAL A 21 -8.37 7.85 -4.61
C VAL A 21 -6.92 7.43 -4.82
N ILE A 22 -6.25 8.08 -5.78
CA ILE A 22 -4.84 7.88 -6.08
C ILE A 22 -4.16 9.26 -6.17
N PRO A 23 -3.28 9.63 -5.21
CA PRO A 23 -2.45 10.82 -5.36
C PRO A 23 -1.42 10.60 -6.47
N VAL A 24 -1.22 11.61 -7.32
CA VAL A 24 -0.30 11.54 -8.46
C VAL A 24 0.71 12.69 -8.40
N PRO A 25 1.99 12.44 -8.79
CA PRO A 25 2.50 11.22 -9.46
C PRO A 25 2.62 10.03 -8.51
N SER A 26 2.33 8.83 -9.01
CA SER A 26 2.41 7.57 -8.25
C SER A 26 2.74 6.36 -9.14
N PHE A 27 2.86 5.19 -8.52
CA PHE A 27 3.08 3.95 -9.25
C PHE A 27 1.84 3.57 -10.08
N TYR A 28 2.01 3.42 -11.39
CA TYR A 28 0.90 3.11 -12.33
C TYR A 28 0.14 1.82 -12.01
N GLY A 29 0.76 0.91 -11.25
CA GLY A 29 0.12 -0.35 -10.86
C GLY A 29 -1.15 -0.18 -10.03
N TYR A 30 -1.33 0.94 -9.33
CA TYR A 30 -2.58 1.22 -8.60
C TYR A 30 -3.73 1.52 -9.54
N GLU A 31 -3.48 2.33 -10.58
CA GLU A 31 -4.42 2.60 -11.65
C GLU A 31 -4.81 1.31 -12.36
N TYR A 32 -3.82 0.49 -12.76
CA TYR A 32 -4.04 -0.78 -13.41
C TYR A 32 -4.99 -1.71 -12.64
N VAL A 33 -4.78 -1.89 -11.32
CA VAL A 33 -5.65 -2.76 -10.52
C VAL A 33 -7.03 -2.17 -10.27
N ALA A 34 -7.13 -0.84 -10.15
CA ALA A 34 -8.39 -0.13 -10.01
C ALA A 34 -9.26 -0.28 -11.28
N GLU A 35 -8.66 -0.09 -12.46
CA GLU A 35 -9.33 -0.31 -13.74
C GLU A 35 -9.77 -1.76 -13.92
N ALA A 36 -8.91 -2.74 -13.57
CA ALA A 36 -9.23 -4.16 -13.62
C ALA A 36 -10.41 -4.54 -12.73
N ALA A 37 -10.63 -3.81 -11.64
CA ALA A 37 -11.79 -3.98 -10.75
C ALA A 37 -13.05 -3.23 -11.23
N GLY A 38 -12.92 -2.38 -12.26
CA GLY A 38 -14.01 -1.52 -12.74
C GLY A 38 -14.32 -0.36 -11.77
N SER A 39 -13.36 0.05 -10.97
CA SER A 39 -13.50 1.15 -10.03
C SER A 39 -13.42 2.51 -10.72
N TYR A 40 -14.14 3.51 -10.20
CA TYR A 40 -13.90 4.89 -10.55
C TYR A 40 -12.65 5.39 -9.84
N ILE A 41 -11.74 6.05 -10.57
CA ILE A 41 -10.49 6.58 -10.03
C ILE A 41 -10.58 8.09 -9.93
N LYS A 42 -10.35 8.62 -8.74
CA LYS A 42 -10.16 10.03 -8.49
C LYS A 42 -8.69 10.32 -8.29
N TYR A 43 -8.10 11.05 -9.22
CA TYR A 43 -6.71 11.50 -9.12
C TYR A 43 -6.63 12.78 -8.29
N VAL A 44 -5.71 12.80 -7.33
CA VAL A 44 -5.34 13.99 -6.57
C VAL A 44 -3.95 14.43 -7.00
N TYR A 45 -3.87 15.52 -7.75
CA TYR A 45 -2.60 16.03 -8.26
C TYR A 45 -1.83 16.73 -7.15
N LEU A 46 -0.69 16.14 -6.78
CA LEU A 46 0.18 16.70 -5.76
C LEU A 46 0.99 17.86 -6.33
N PRO A 47 1.20 18.95 -5.57
CA PRO A 47 1.88 20.12 -6.08
C PRO A 47 3.39 19.89 -6.21
N GLU A 48 3.95 20.33 -7.36
CA GLU A 48 5.38 20.22 -7.65
C GLU A 48 6.20 21.12 -6.72
N GLU A 49 5.63 22.26 -6.31
CA GLU A 49 6.28 23.27 -5.49
C GLU A 49 6.76 22.74 -4.13
N ASN A 50 6.06 21.71 -3.61
CA ASN A 50 6.45 21.04 -2.35
C ASN A 50 7.14 19.69 -2.58
N GLY A 51 7.57 19.40 -3.81
CA GLY A 51 8.21 18.15 -4.21
C GLY A 51 7.24 16.96 -4.24
N PHE A 52 5.97 17.20 -4.56
CA PHE A 52 4.91 16.18 -4.64
C PHE A 52 4.66 15.47 -3.31
N ARG A 53 4.80 16.17 -2.20
CA ARG A 53 4.44 15.64 -0.88
C ARG A 53 2.94 15.76 -0.66
N PRO A 54 2.26 14.69 -0.24
CA PRO A 54 0.87 14.78 0.16
C PRO A 54 0.71 15.71 1.37
N GLY A 55 -0.35 16.50 1.35
CA GLY A 55 -0.68 17.46 2.39
C GLY A 55 -2.19 17.54 2.63
N ARG A 56 -2.65 18.72 3.04
CA ARG A 56 -4.07 18.95 3.34
C ARG A 56 -4.97 18.78 2.11
N GLU A 57 -4.45 19.02 0.92
CA GLU A 57 -5.16 18.81 -0.34
C GLU A 57 -5.62 17.36 -0.52
N LEU A 58 -4.78 16.39 -0.13
CA LEU A 58 -5.18 14.98 -0.17
C LEU A 58 -6.27 14.69 0.87
N LEU A 59 -6.11 15.17 2.10
CA LEU A 59 -7.12 14.95 3.16
C LEU A 59 -8.49 15.51 2.79
N GLN A 60 -8.55 16.68 2.13
CA GLN A 60 -9.81 17.30 1.69
C GLN A 60 -10.54 16.51 0.61
N GLU A 61 -9.80 15.74 -0.20
CA GLU A 61 -10.34 14.92 -1.27
C GLU A 61 -10.81 13.52 -0.80
N LEU A 62 -10.46 13.15 0.43
CA LEU A 62 -10.85 11.88 1.08
C LEU A 62 -12.14 12.09 1.89
N THR A 63 -13.25 11.77 1.26
CA THR A 63 -14.60 11.93 1.81
C THR A 63 -15.30 10.58 2.00
N ALA A 64 -16.46 10.57 2.63
CA ALA A 64 -17.26 9.36 2.84
C ALA A 64 -17.66 8.62 1.53
N ASP A 65 -17.54 9.27 0.38
CA ASP A 65 -17.77 8.64 -0.92
C ASP A 65 -16.55 7.84 -1.41
N THR A 66 -15.39 7.97 -0.74
CA THR A 66 -14.17 7.21 -1.07
C THR A 66 -14.18 5.87 -0.36
N ASP A 67 -14.03 4.78 -1.10
CA ASP A 67 -13.93 3.43 -0.51
C ASP A 67 -12.49 3.04 -0.19
N MET A 68 -11.53 3.49 -1.02
CA MET A 68 -10.14 3.08 -0.89
C MET A 68 -9.17 4.19 -1.30
N LEU A 69 -8.04 4.23 -0.60
CA LEU A 69 -6.89 5.07 -0.91
C LEU A 69 -5.66 4.19 -1.17
N PHE A 70 -4.96 4.44 -2.28
CA PHE A 70 -3.61 3.92 -2.50
C PHE A 70 -2.58 5.01 -2.29
N VAL A 71 -1.58 4.76 -1.45
CA VAL A 71 -0.41 5.62 -1.27
C VAL A 71 0.85 4.78 -1.16
N ALA A 72 1.99 5.30 -1.63
CA ALA A 72 3.29 4.69 -1.41
C ALA A 72 4.11 5.51 -0.41
N ASN A 73 4.86 4.84 0.45
CA ASN A 73 5.75 5.48 1.41
C ASN A 73 7.05 4.68 1.60
N PRO A 74 8.17 5.08 0.95
CA PRO A 74 8.32 6.28 0.12
C PRO A 74 7.53 6.22 -1.19
N ASN A 75 7.13 7.39 -1.69
CA ASN A 75 6.38 7.45 -2.94
C ASN A 75 7.25 7.05 -4.15
N ASN A 76 6.67 6.32 -5.06
CA ASN A 76 7.24 6.00 -6.37
C ASN A 76 6.44 6.77 -7.44
N PRO A 77 7.04 7.71 -8.21
CA PRO A 77 8.48 7.81 -8.52
C PRO A 77 9.27 8.86 -7.72
N THR A 78 8.66 9.66 -6.88
CA THR A 78 9.26 10.88 -6.32
C THR A 78 10.28 10.63 -5.20
N GLY A 79 10.23 9.46 -4.55
CA GLY A 79 11.06 9.13 -3.39
C GLY A 79 10.66 9.87 -2.11
N GLN A 80 9.59 10.66 -2.14
CA GLN A 80 9.15 11.44 -0.98
C GLN A 80 8.58 10.55 0.11
N LEU A 81 8.98 10.84 1.35
CA LEU A 81 8.44 10.22 2.55
C LEU A 81 7.33 11.08 3.14
N MET A 82 6.27 10.43 3.55
CA MET A 82 5.31 11.01 4.48
C MET A 82 5.84 10.83 5.90
N GLY A 83 5.91 11.93 6.67
CA GLY A 83 6.30 11.88 8.06
C GLY A 83 5.26 11.12 8.91
N ARG A 84 5.71 10.62 10.08
CA ARG A 84 4.87 9.83 10.98
C ARG A 84 3.58 10.54 11.36
N GLU A 85 3.67 11.82 11.76
CA GLU A 85 2.51 12.60 12.20
C GLU A 85 1.45 12.71 11.10
N TYR A 86 1.88 13.00 9.87
CA TYR A 86 0.96 13.10 8.73
C TYR A 86 0.32 11.74 8.39
N LEU A 87 1.10 10.64 8.41
CA LEU A 87 0.56 9.31 8.18
C LEU A 87 -0.47 8.90 9.24
N GLN A 88 -0.22 9.23 10.51
CA GLN A 88 -1.19 8.98 11.59
C GLN A 88 -2.47 9.81 11.39
N GLU A 89 -2.35 11.09 11.03
CA GLU A 89 -3.49 11.96 10.69
C GLU A 89 -4.28 11.39 9.50
N LEU A 90 -3.59 10.98 8.43
CA LEU A 90 -4.19 10.39 7.23
C LEU A 90 -4.97 9.11 7.55
N LEU A 91 -4.36 8.20 8.31
CA LEU A 91 -4.98 6.92 8.68
C LEU A 91 -6.20 7.12 9.57
N GLU A 92 -6.12 8.04 10.53
CA GLU A 92 -7.24 8.36 11.41
C GLU A 92 -8.38 9.06 10.64
N HIS A 93 -8.07 10.00 9.75
CA HIS A 93 -9.05 10.62 8.87
C HIS A 93 -9.76 9.57 8.01
N CYS A 94 -9.01 8.69 7.36
CA CYS A 94 -9.56 7.60 6.56
C CYS A 94 -10.43 6.65 7.41
N ARG A 95 -10.01 6.34 8.65
CA ARG A 95 -10.80 5.51 9.56
C ARG A 95 -12.16 6.14 9.88
N GLN A 96 -12.19 7.44 10.14
CA GLN A 96 -13.43 8.19 10.42
C GLN A 96 -14.37 8.25 9.22
N GLN A 97 -13.82 8.26 8.00
CA GLN A 97 -14.59 8.25 6.75
C GLN A 97 -14.96 6.84 6.26
N GLY A 98 -14.47 5.77 6.93
CA GLY A 98 -14.70 4.39 6.50
C GLY A 98 -13.84 3.95 5.30
N ILE A 99 -12.74 4.65 5.03
CA ILE A 99 -11.86 4.41 3.88
C ILE A 99 -10.82 3.35 4.22
N THR A 100 -10.68 2.34 3.37
CA THR A 100 -9.55 1.39 3.44
C THR A 100 -8.31 2.02 2.84
N VAL A 101 -7.20 1.97 3.57
CA VAL A 101 -5.92 2.54 3.11
C VAL A 101 -4.93 1.43 2.77
N VAL A 102 -4.42 1.44 1.54
CA VAL A 102 -3.31 0.59 1.10
C VAL A 102 -2.05 1.44 1.09
N VAL A 103 -1.13 1.15 2.01
CA VAL A 103 0.19 1.77 2.06
C VAL A 103 1.22 0.83 1.45
N ASP A 104 1.82 1.25 0.34
CA ASP A 104 2.89 0.50 -0.33
C ASP A 104 4.25 0.92 0.23
N GLU A 105 4.85 0.05 1.01
CA GLU A 105 6.19 0.20 1.57
C GLU A 105 7.26 -0.63 0.84
N CYS A 106 7.09 -0.91 -0.46
CA CYS A 106 8.06 -1.73 -1.22
C CYS A 106 9.46 -1.12 -1.27
N PHE A 107 9.62 0.18 -1.01
CA PHE A 107 10.90 0.87 -0.96
C PHE A 107 11.34 1.31 0.43
N ILE A 108 10.62 0.92 1.49
CA ILE A 108 10.87 1.41 2.85
C ILE A 108 12.26 1.03 3.38
N GLU A 109 12.82 -0.10 2.92
CA GLU A 109 14.13 -0.56 3.37
C GLU A 109 15.30 0.31 2.85
N PHE A 110 15.07 1.15 1.84
CA PHE A 110 16.05 2.10 1.33
C PHE A 110 16.08 3.42 2.12
N CYS A 111 15.14 3.60 3.06
CA CYS A 111 15.10 4.79 3.88
C CYS A 111 16.06 4.64 5.06
N GLU A 112 16.89 5.65 5.29
CA GLU A 112 17.77 5.70 6.47
C GLU A 112 16.94 5.86 7.75
N SER A 113 17.40 5.24 8.82
CA SER A 113 16.82 5.38 10.16
C SER A 113 17.14 6.78 10.68
N GLY A 114 16.26 7.73 10.39
CA GLY A 114 16.36 9.13 10.81
C GLY A 114 15.26 9.53 11.79
N ARG A 115 15.11 10.85 12.00
CA ARG A 115 14.07 11.43 12.87
C ARG A 115 12.63 11.07 12.46
N GLU A 116 12.39 10.77 11.19
CA GLU A 116 11.06 10.50 10.64
C GLU A 116 10.55 9.07 10.95
N GLN A 117 11.39 8.18 11.49
CA GLN A 117 11.03 6.80 11.83
C GLN A 117 10.15 6.13 10.75
N PRO A 118 10.61 6.02 9.50
CA PRO A 118 9.75 5.67 8.37
C PRO A 118 9.10 4.29 8.49
N LYS A 119 9.66 3.38 9.30
CA LYS A 119 9.22 1.97 9.44
C LYS A 119 8.22 1.73 10.57
N PHE A 120 7.62 2.75 11.13
CA PHE A 120 6.77 2.62 12.32
C PHE A 120 5.46 1.85 12.08
N LEU A 121 4.89 1.94 10.89
CA LEU A 121 3.56 1.37 10.58
C LEU A 121 3.45 -0.12 10.88
N LEU A 122 4.49 -0.89 10.60
CA LEU A 122 4.48 -2.33 10.90
C LEU A 122 4.33 -2.61 12.41
N GLY A 123 4.98 -1.82 13.25
CA GLY A 123 4.86 -1.93 14.72
C GLY A 123 3.51 -1.46 15.26
N GLU A 124 2.84 -0.58 14.54
CA GLU A 124 1.55 0.02 14.95
C GLU A 124 0.35 -0.55 14.17
N ILE A 125 0.54 -1.56 13.33
CA ILE A 125 -0.50 -2.12 12.45
C ILE A 125 -1.78 -2.52 13.23
N GLY A 126 -1.64 -2.96 14.47
CA GLY A 126 -2.76 -3.32 15.34
C GLY A 126 -3.68 -2.17 15.74
N GLN A 127 -3.26 -0.93 15.54
CA GLN A 127 -4.04 0.27 15.87
C GLN A 127 -4.99 0.68 14.73
N TYR A 128 -4.78 0.15 13.52
CA TYR A 128 -5.49 0.56 12.30
C TYR A 128 -6.13 -0.63 11.59
N GLU A 129 -7.41 -0.88 11.86
CA GLU A 129 -8.16 -1.99 11.21
C GLU A 129 -8.40 -1.76 9.71
N ASN A 130 -8.37 -0.50 9.27
CA ASN A 130 -8.53 -0.08 7.88
C ASN A 130 -7.22 -0.02 7.07
N LEU A 131 -6.07 -0.39 7.68
CA LEU A 131 -4.75 -0.35 7.04
C LEU A 131 -4.38 -1.71 6.43
N LEU A 132 -3.98 -1.66 5.18
CA LEU A 132 -3.33 -2.73 4.44
C LEU A 132 -1.91 -2.29 4.09
N LEU A 133 -0.89 -2.90 4.72
CA LEU A 133 0.51 -2.56 4.55
C LEU A 133 1.19 -3.56 3.62
N ALA A 134 1.62 -3.12 2.44
CA ALA A 134 2.27 -3.96 1.44
C ALA A 134 3.79 -3.79 1.45
N ARG A 135 4.52 -4.90 1.39
CA ARG A 135 5.99 -4.93 1.23
C ARG A 135 6.39 -6.01 0.24
N ALA A 136 7.56 -5.86 -0.37
CA ALA A 136 8.07 -6.83 -1.33
C ALA A 136 9.58 -7.04 -1.19
N PHE A 137 10.00 -8.28 -1.44
CA PHE A 137 11.42 -8.67 -1.49
C PHE A 137 12.08 -8.24 -2.81
N THR A 138 11.27 -7.90 -3.81
CA THR A 138 11.73 -7.62 -5.18
C THR A 138 12.77 -6.50 -5.27
N LYS A 139 12.70 -5.52 -4.36
CA LYS A 139 13.60 -4.36 -4.31
C LYS A 139 14.67 -4.55 -3.25
N SER A 140 14.26 -4.75 -2.00
CA SER A 140 15.15 -4.81 -0.83
C SER A 140 16.23 -5.89 -0.93
N PHE A 141 15.92 -7.01 -1.58
CA PHE A 141 16.83 -8.13 -1.77
C PHE A 141 17.28 -8.31 -3.22
N ALA A 142 17.06 -7.32 -4.08
CA ALA A 142 17.45 -7.34 -5.50
C ALA A 142 17.00 -8.62 -6.26
N MET A 143 15.81 -9.14 -5.94
CA MET A 143 15.27 -10.38 -6.50
C MET A 143 13.96 -10.13 -7.31
N PRO A 144 13.96 -9.27 -8.32
CA PRO A 144 12.71 -8.92 -9.02
C PRO A 144 12.08 -10.12 -9.74
N GLY A 145 12.86 -11.08 -10.21
CA GLY A 145 12.38 -12.27 -10.90
C GLY A 145 11.77 -13.34 -10.00
N VAL A 146 12.09 -13.35 -8.71
CA VAL A 146 11.55 -14.32 -7.73
C VAL A 146 10.07 -14.07 -7.44
N ARG A 147 9.61 -12.85 -7.59
CA ARG A 147 8.21 -12.45 -7.39
C ARG A 147 7.69 -12.79 -6.00
N LEU A 148 8.25 -12.19 -4.96
CA LEU A 148 7.83 -12.40 -3.58
C LEU A 148 7.44 -11.07 -2.92
N GLY A 149 6.29 -11.05 -2.27
CA GLY A 149 5.80 -9.93 -1.47
C GLY A 149 4.80 -10.40 -0.42
N TYR A 150 4.46 -9.51 0.49
CA TYR A 150 3.49 -9.80 1.54
C TYR A 150 2.64 -8.57 1.89
N LEU A 151 1.46 -8.85 2.41
CA LEU A 151 0.51 -7.88 2.91
C LEU A 151 0.29 -8.12 4.40
N VAL A 152 0.33 -7.07 5.20
CA VAL A 152 0.05 -7.11 6.63
C VAL A 152 -1.25 -6.36 6.90
N CYS A 153 -2.11 -6.97 7.70
CA CYS A 153 -3.40 -6.41 8.11
C CYS A 153 -3.78 -6.96 9.50
N SER A 154 -4.20 -6.09 10.40
CA SER A 154 -4.68 -6.49 11.74
C SER A 154 -6.08 -7.11 11.69
N ASN A 155 -6.93 -6.67 10.78
CA ASN A 155 -8.30 -7.16 10.60
C ASN A 155 -8.30 -8.58 9.97
N ALA A 156 -8.64 -9.58 10.80
CA ALA A 156 -8.60 -10.98 10.39
C ALA A 156 -9.62 -11.32 9.30
N GLU A 157 -10.82 -10.71 9.34
CA GLU A 157 -11.86 -10.93 8.34
C GLU A 157 -11.44 -10.39 6.97
N LEU A 158 -10.89 -9.17 6.96
CA LEU A 158 -10.37 -8.52 5.76
C LEU A 158 -9.23 -9.35 5.16
N ARG A 159 -8.28 -9.78 5.99
CA ARG A 159 -7.17 -10.64 5.55
C ARG A 159 -7.65 -11.94 4.91
N GLU A 160 -8.67 -12.59 5.50
CA GLU A 160 -9.22 -13.82 4.94
C GLU A 160 -9.96 -13.57 3.62
N LYS A 161 -10.71 -12.47 3.47
CA LYS A 161 -11.34 -12.09 2.20
C LYS A 161 -10.30 -11.91 1.09
N ILE A 162 -9.18 -11.25 1.40
CA ILE A 162 -8.09 -11.03 0.44
C ILE A 162 -7.39 -12.36 0.11
N ARG A 163 -7.10 -13.19 1.11
CA ARG A 163 -6.47 -14.50 0.93
C ARG A 163 -7.25 -15.39 -0.07
N ARG A 164 -8.57 -15.36 -0.02
CA ARG A 164 -9.44 -16.12 -0.94
C ARG A 164 -9.38 -15.68 -2.40
N GLN A 165 -8.80 -14.52 -2.69
CA GLN A 165 -8.60 -14.06 -4.06
C GLN A 165 -7.28 -14.57 -4.66
N LEU A 166 -6.40 -15.13 -3.83
CA LEU A 166 -5.15 -15.70 -4.30
C LEU A 166 -5.35 -17.15 -4.69
N PRO A 167 -4.79 -17.60 -5.83
CA PRO A 167 -4.86 -19.00 -6.21
C PRO A 167 -4.11 -19.88 -5.20
N GLU A 168 -4.56 -21.11 -5.07
CA GLU A 168 -3.84 -22.12 -4.28
C GLU A 168 -2.45 -22.35 -4.90
N TRP A 169 -1.45 -22.54 -4.02
CA TRP A 169 -0.03 -22.72 -4.43
C TRP A 169 0.52 -21.59 -5.31
N ASN A 170 0.05 -20.37 -5.11
CA ASN A 170 0.47 -19.21 -5.90
C ASN A 170 1.97 -18.92 -5.85
N LEU A 171 2.67 -19.30 -4.74
CA LEU A 171 4.11 -19.08 -4.60
C LEU A 171 4.91 -20.29 -5.10
N SER A 172 5.89 -20.05 -5.96
CA SER A 172 6.85 -21.05 -6.37
C SER A 172 7.71 -21.53 -5.19
N VAL A 173 8.23 -22.76 -5.25
CA VAL A 173 9.17 -23.28 -4.27
C VAL A 173 10.43 -22.40 -4.18
N PHE A 174 10.88 -21.83 -5.31
CA PHE A 174 12.01 -20.90 -5.33
C PHE A 174 11.71 -19.61 -4.55
N ALA A 175 10.53 -19.04 -4.72
CA ALA A 175 10.11 -17.85 -3.96
C ALA A 175 10.04 -18.13 -2.46
N GLN A 176 9.48 -19.29 -2.06
CA GLN A 176 9.40 -19.71 -0.66
C GLN A 176 10.79 -19.86 -0.04
N ARG A 177 11.70 -20.57 -0.73
CA ARG A 177 13.08 -20.77 -0.24
C ARG A 177 13.87 -19.47 -0.17
N ALA A 178 13.76 -18.61 -1.19
CA ALA A 178 14.39 -17.30 -1.17
C ALA A 178 13.87 -16.43 -0.02
N GLY A 179 12.56 -16.43 0.22
CA GLY A 179 11.97 -15.68 1.33
C GLY A 179 12.47 -16.14 2.70
N ILE A 180 12.61 -17.45 2.92
CA ILE A 180 13.17 -18.01 4.15
C ILE A 180 14.63 -17.53 4.34
N ALA A 181 15.46 -17.68 3.30
CA ALA A 181 16.87 -17.27 3.36
C ALA A 181 17.06 -15.74 3.58
N CYS A 182 16.09 -14.92 3.19
CA CYS A 182 16.13 -13.47 3.45
C CYS A 182 15.69 -13.11 4.88
N ALA A 183 15.01 -14.03 5.57
CA ALA A 183 14.52 -13.80 6.94
C ALA A 183 15.50 -14.32 8.02
N GLU A 184 16.48 -15.15 7.65
CA GLU A 184 17.59 -15.63 8.48
C GLU A 184 18.74 -14.61 8.52
#